data_3e1f6276427a67a4061778474c2b168d
#
_entry.id   3e1f6276427a67a4061778474c2b168d
#
_cell.length_a   1.000
_cell.length_b   1.000
_cell.length_c   1.000
_cell.angle_alpha   90.00
_cell.angle_beta   90.00
_cell.angle_gamma   90.00
#
_symmetry.space_group_name_H-M   'P 1'
#
loop_
_entity.id
_entity.type
_entity.pdbx_description
1 polymer ?
#
loop_
_entity_poly.entity_id
_entity_poly.type
_entity_poly.pdbx_seq_one_letter_code
_entity_poly.pdbx_strand_id
1 'polypeptide(L)'
;MKKLKRLLIIIIVTAFLYFYYNEETTNLLKKIFPDSYSTDVTEVGEDIGSYIIINNNEPDFNDEDKTTDSFEKYSKLDSLGRAGVAYANISKELMPTTERESIGMIKPTGWHTIKYDIVPGKYLYNRCHLIGYQLTGENRNELNLITCTRQMNTVGMLQWEGMVSNYIKETNNNVLYRVTPKYEGNNLLASGVQIEAYSIQDNGKGVKFNIFVKNIQDGIEID
;
A
#
# COMPACT_ATOMS: atom_id res chain seq x y z
N MET A 1 -20.96 -18.78 48.95
CA MET A 1 -19.53 -18.68 48.52
C MET A 1 -19.17 -19.65 47.40
N LYS A 2 -19.43 -20.97 47.49
CA LYS A 2 -19.05 -21.96 46.43
C LYS A 2 -19.74 -21.70 45.07
N LYS A 3 -21.02 -21.31 45.02
CA LYS A 3 -21.77 -21.00 43.77
C LYS A 3 -21.20 -19.75 43.08
N LEU A 4 -20.87 -18.71 43.85
CA LEU A 4 -20.29 -17.47 43.30
C LEU A 4 -18.90 -17.69 42.67
N LYS A 5 -18.05 -18.52 43.34
CA LYS A 5 -16.74 -18.90 42.77
C LYS A 5 -16.86 -19.70 41.48
N ARG A 6 -17.86 -20.63 41.39
CA ARG A 6 -18.10 -21.37 40.13
C ARG A 6 -18.58 -20.48 39.01
N LEU A 7 -19.46 -19.51 39.28
CA LEU A 7 -19.93 -18.56 38.31
C LEU A 7 -18.78 -17.68 37.78
N LEU A 8 -17.91 -17.20 38.66
CA LEU A 8 -16.75 -16.40 38.31
C LEU A 8 -15.78 -17.17 37.42
N ILE A 9 -15.52 -18.44 37.70
CA ILE A 9 -14.67 -19.30 36.89
C ILE A 9 -15.27 -19.52 35.50
N ILE A 10 -16.59 -19.72 35.39
CA ILE A 10 -17.26 -19.87 34.09
C ILE A 10 -17.14 -18.59 33.28
N ILE A 11 -17.32 -17.42 33.86
CA ILE A 11 -17.19 -16.12 33.18
C ILE A 11 -15.75 -15.91 32.67
N ILE A 12 -14.76 -16.23 33.49
CA ILE A 12 -13.34 -16.11 33.11
C ILE A 12 -12.99 -17.06 31.95
N VAL A 13 -13.45 -18.31 32.05
CA VAL A 13 -13.19 -19.32 31.02
C VAL A 13 -13.92 -18.96 29.72
N THR A 14 -15.16 -18.48 29.76
CA THR A 14 -15.89 -18.05 28.56
C THR A 14 -15.28 -16.79 27.94
N ALA A 15 -14.81 -15.83 28.74
CA ALA A 15 -14.09 -14.65 28.23
C ALA A 15 -12.75 -15.06 27.58
N PHE A 16 -11.98 -15.95 28.22
CA PHE A 16 -10.72 -16.45 27.67
C PHE A 16 -10.94 -17.24 26.36
N LEU A 17 -11.93 -18.11 26.30
CA LEU A 17 -12.30 -18.85 25.07
C LEU A 17 -12.80 -17.90 23.99
N TYR A 18 -13.54 -16.86 24.31
CA TYR A 18 -14.00 -15.84 23.37
C TYR A 18 -12.81 -15.09 22.73
N PHE A 19 -11.85 -14.63 23.53
CA PHE A 19 -10.64 -13.96 23.03
C PHE A 19 -9.76 -14.91 22.21
N TYR A 20 -9.51 -16.12 22.71
CA TYR A 20 -8.69 -17.13 22.03
C TYR A 20 -9.32 -17.58 20.71
N TYR A 21 -10.63 -17.83 20.69
CA TYR A 21 -11.36 -18.27 19.49
C TYR A 21 -11.45 -17.16 18.42
N ASN A 22 -11.59 -15.91 18.80
CA ASN A 22 -11.61 -14.80 17.87
C ASN A 22 -10.25 -14.58 17.20
N GLU A 23 -9.17 -14.63 17.96
CA GLU A 23 -7.82 -14.40 17.41
C GLU A 23 -7.38 -15.56 16.50
N GLU A 24 -7.59 -16.79 16.93
CA GLU A 24 -7.20 -17.98 16.15
C GLU A 24 -8.08 -18.18 14.90
N THR A 25 -9.39 -17.98 15.00
CA THR A 25 -10.30 -18.03 13.85
C THR A 25 -10.04 -16.93 12.84
N THR A 26 -9.72 -15.72 13.30
CA THR A 26 -9.37 -14.60 12.40
C THR A 26 -8.05 -14.89 11.68
N ASN A 27 -7.06 -15.40 12.38
CA ASN A 27 -5.77 -15.78 11.78
C ASN A 27 -5.90 -16.98 10.82
N LEU A 28 -6.76 -17.95 11.16
CA LEU A 28 -7.07 -19.09 10.28
C LEU A 28 -7.80 -18.65 9.01
N LEU A 29 -8.78 -17.77 9.12
CA LEU A 29 -9.50 -17.22 7.98
C LEU A 29 -8.62 -16.38 7.07
N LYS A 30 -7.71 -15.56 7.63
CA LYS A 30 -6.68 -14.82 6.88
C LYS A 30 -5.75 -15.76 6.10
N LYS A 31 -5.44 -16.92 6.66
CA LYS A 31 -4.57 -17.94 6.04
C LYS A 31 -5.27 -18.75 4.95
N ILE A 32 -6.58 -19.02 5.10
CA ILE A 32 -7.37 -19.83 4.16
C ILE A 32 -7.91 -18.97 2.99
N PHE A 33 -8.22 -17.68 3.25
CA PHE A 33 -8.82 -16.76 2.27
C PHE A 33 -8.04 -15.45 2.21
N PRO A 34 -6.77 -15.45 1.77
CA PRO A 34 -5.95 -14.24 1.74
C PRO A 34 -6.53 -13.12 0.87
N ASP A 35 -7.23 -13.48 -0.22
CA ASP A 35 -7.80 -12.52 -1.17
C ASP A 35 -9.21 -11.99 -0.79
N SER A 36 -9.91 -12.67 0.13
CA SER A 36 -11.26 -12.27 0.57
C SER A 36 -11.26 -11.45 1.85
N TYR A 37 -10.14 -11.41 2.56
CA TYR A 37 -9.94 -10.49 3.67
C TYR A 37 -9.51 -9.13 3.10
N SER A 38 -10.44 -8.44 2.45
CA SER A 38 -10.38 -7.00 2.32
C SER A 38 -10.32 -6.47 3.75
N THR A 39 -9.14 -6.12 4.20
CA THR A 39 -9.03 -5.30 5.39
C THR A 39 -9.70 -3.98 5.02
N ASP A 40 -10.99 -3.86 5.35
CA ASP A 40 -11.55 -2.54 5.57
C ASP A 40 -10.50 -1.79 6.40
N VAL A 41 -10.13 -0.59 5.93
CA VAL A 41 -9.25 0.33 6.66
C VAL A 41 -10.03 0.81 7.88
N THR A 42 -10.29 -0.10 8.83
CA THR A 42 -11.09 0.15 10.05
C THR A 42 -10.22 0.46 11.26
N GLU A 43 -8.90 0.30 11.16
CA GLU A 43 -8.02 0.92 12.13
C GLU A 43 -7.84 2.38 11.73
N VAL A 44 -8.56 3.24 12.42
CA VAL A 44 -8.40 4.70 12.36
C VAL A 44 -7.02 5.02 12.91
N GLY A 45 -6.03 4.98 12.04
CA GLY A 45 -4.71 5.51 12.31
C GLY A 45 -4.78 7.05 12.38
N GLU A 46 -3.67 7.67 12.72
CA GLU A 46 -3.56 9.13 12.74
C GLU A 46 -3.75 9.68 11.31
N ASP A 47 -4.85 10.42 11.09
CA ASP A 47 -5.16 11.06 9.81
C ASP A 47 -4.36 12.36 9.67
N ILE A 48 -3.38 12.36 8.79
CA ILE A 48 -2.48 13.49 8.53
C ILE A 48 -2.85 14.15 7.17
N GLY A 49 -4.13 14.19 6.81
CA GLY A 49 -4.62 14.81 5.57
C GLY A 49 -4.50 13.88 4.37
N SER A 50 -3.36 13.86 3.65
CA SER A 50 -3.17 13.05 2.43
C SER A 50 -2.98 11.57 2.67
N TYR A 51 -2.68 11.13 3.89
CA TYR A 51 -2.48 9.73 4.24
C TYR A 51 -2.92 9.41 5.67
N ILE A 52 -3.06 8.12 5.96
CA ILE A 52 -3.37 7.58 7.29
C ILE A 52 -2.27 6.57 7.62
N ILE A 53 -1.76 6.62 8.85
CA ILE A 53 -0.89 5.56 9.40
C ILE A 53 -1.80 4.40 9.79
N ILE A 54 -1.50 3.20 9.32
CA ILE A 54 -2.27 1.99 9.60
C ILE A 54 -1.40 0.93 10.25
N ASN A 55 -2.03 -0.03 10.92
CA ASN A 55 -1.36 -1.14 11.60
C ASN A 55 -0.21 -0.67 12.53
N ASN A 56 -0.41 0.41 13.28
CA ASN A 56 0.62 1.01 14.14
C ASN A 56 1.95 1.29 13.43
N ASN A 57 1.90 1.62 12.14
CA ASN A 57 3.04 1.82 11.25
C ASN A 57 3.92 0.56 11.04
N GLU A 58 3.39 -0.63 11.33
CA GLU A 58 4.10 -1.90 11.15
C GLU A 58 3.70 -2.53 9.80
N PRO A 59 4.65 -2.73 8.86
CA PRO A 59 4.39 -3.44 7.62
C PRO A 59 4.24 -4.94 7.86
N ASP A 60 3.39 -5.59 7.03
CA ASP A 60 3.10 -7.02 7.12
C ASP A 60 3.85 -7.79 6.02
N PHE A 61 5.16 -7.97 6.20
CA PHE A 61 5.99 -8.78 5.30
C PHE A 61 6.32 -10.13 5.92
N ASN A 62 6.26 -11.19 5.10
CA ASN A 62 6.72 -12.51 5.51
C ASN A 62 8.24 -12.49 5.78
N ASP A 63 8.69 -13.23 6.77
CA ASP A 63 10.13 -13.32 7.08
C ASP A 63 10.93 -13.94 5.93
N GLU A 64 10.32 -14.81 5.13
CA GLU A 64 10.91 -15.43 3.94
C GLU A 64 11.25 -14.42 2.84
N ASP A 65 10.52 -13.29 2.77
CA ASP A 65 10.77 -12.21 1.80
C ASP A 65 11.86 -11.23 2.27
N LYS A 66 12.24 -11.27 3.55
CA LYS A 66 13.26 -10.40 4.14
C LYS A 66 14.69 -10.87 3.81
N THR A 67 14.96 -11.05 2.53
CA THR A 67 16.27 -11.44 1.98
C THR A 67 16.92 -10.27 1.25
N THR A 68 18.17 -10.43 0.83
CA THR A 68 18.88 -9.45 0.01
C THR A 68 18.71 -9.69 -1.50
N ASP A 69 17.92 -10.68 -1.89
CA ASP A 69 17.66 -11.00 -3.29
C ASP A 69 16.64 -10.04 -3.87
N SER A 70 17.04 -9.24 -4.84
CA SER A 70 16.16 -8.27 -5.47
C SER A 70 15.13 -8.94 -6.37
N PHE A 71 13.90 -8.43 -6.32
CA PHE A 71 12.83 -8.87 -7.20
C PHE A 71 11.80 -7.75 -7.44
N GLU A 72 11.03 -7.93 -8.51
CA GLU A 72 9.82 -7.18 -8.80
C GLU A 72 8.69 -8.15 -9.16
N LYS A 73 7.52 -7.94 -8.61
CA LYS A 73 6.32 -8.74 -8.86
C LYS A 73 5.11 -7.81 -9.01
N TYR A 74 4.31 -8.05 -10.03
CA TYR A 74 3.10 -7.30 -10.32
C TYR A 74 1.94 -8.27 -10.49
N SER A 75 0.85 -8.03 -9.78
CA SER A 75 -0.38 -8.81 -9.95
C SER A 75 -0.96 -8.60 -11.34
N LYS A 76 -1.62 -9.62 -11.89
CA LYS A 76 -2.41 -9.46 -13.10
C LYS A 76 -3.55 -8.46 -12.86
N LEU A 77 -3.98 -7.79 -13.91
CA LEU A 77 -5.21 -7.00 -13.86
C LEU A 77 -6.38 -7.89 -13.47
N ASP A 78 -7.30 -7.35 -12.68
CA ASP A 78 -8.51 -8.06 -12.29
C ASP A 78 -9.54 -8.12 -13.45
N SER A 79 -10.73 -8.69 -13.20
CA SER A 79 -11.79 -8.82 -14.20
C SER A 79 -12.34 -7.49 -14.72
N LEU A 80 -12.10 -6.39 -14.02
CA LEU A 80 -12.45 -5.02 -14.44
C LEU A 80 -11.28 -4.29 -15.10
N GLY A 81 -10.12 -4.95 -15.27
CA GLY A 81 -8.91 -4.37 -15.81
C GLY A 81 -8.14 -3.48 -14.82
N ARG A 82 -8.42 -3.57 -13.51
CA ARG A 82 -7.78 -2.76 -12.49
C ARG A 82 -6.44 -3.38 -12.07
N ALA A 83 -5.43 -2.55 -11.84
CA ALA A 83 -4.14 -3.00 -11.33
C ALA A 83 -4.26 -3.51 -9.89
N GLY A 84 -3.54 -4.57 -9.58
CA GLY A 84 -3.46 -5.17 -8.25
C GLY A 84 -2.18 -4.78 -7.50
N VAL A 85 -1.69 -5.69 -6.66
CA VAL A 85 -0.48 -5.47 -5.85
C VAL A 85 0.76 -5.35 -6.73
N ALA A 86 1.57 -4.33 -6.46
CA ALA A 86 2.94 -4.21 -6.91
C ALA A 86 3.87 -4.43 -5.70
N TYR A 87 4.83 -5.35 -5.82
CA TYR A 87 5.69 -5.77 -4.73
C TYR A 87 7.13 -5.97 -5.21
N ALA A 88 8.08 -5.37 -4.52
CA ALA A 88 9.50 -5.47 -4.86
C ALA A 88 10.37 -5.56 -3.62
N ASN A 89 11.52 -6.22 -3.77
CA ASN A 89 12.68 -6.05 -2.92
C ASN A 89 13.67 -5.16 -3.69
N ILE A 90 13.67 -3.89 -3.37
CA ILE A 90 14.36 -2.87 -4.13
C ILE A 90 15.82 -2.77 -3.66
N SER A 91 16.76 -3.02 -4.58
CA SER A 91 18.17 -2.72 -4.40
C SER A 91 18.60 -1.58 -5.31
N LYS A 92 19.81 -1.09 -5.12
CA LYS A 92 20.41 -0.09 -6.00
C LYS A 92 20.50 -0.55 -7.46
N GLU A 93 20.60 -1.85 -7.70
CA GLU A 93 20.69 -2.43 -9.05
C GLU A 93 19.39 -2.30 -9.85
N LEU A 94 18.22 -2.30 -9.17
CA LEU A 94 16.94 -2.08 -9.79
C LEU A 94 16.65 -0.61 -10.12
N MET A 95 17.37 0.31 -9.49
CA MET A 95 17.13 1.75 -9.69
C MET A 95 17.49 2.15 -11.13
N PRO A 96 16.76 3.14 -11.70
CA PRO A 96 16.96 3.53 -13.10
C PRO A 96 18.35 4.08 -13.36
N THR A 97 18.92 3.65 -14.50
CA THR A 97 20.18 4.17 -15.05
C THR A 97 19.96 5.03 -16.29
N THR A 98 18.71 5.14 -16.76
CA THR A 98 18.29 5.92 -17.92
C THR A 98 17.24 6.95 -17.54
N GLU A 99 16.96 7.88 -18.44
CA GLU A 99 15.88 8.84 -18.25
C GLU A 99 14.50 8.19 -18.42
N ARG A 100 13.52 8.74 -17.69
CA ARG A 100 12.13 8.30 -17.77
C ARG A 100 11.53 8.59 -19.13
N GLU A 101 10.90 7.58 -19.73
CA GLU A 101 10.19 7.72 -20.99
C GLU A 101 8.72 8.13 -20.80
N SER A 102 8.08 8.58 -21.90
CA SER A 102 6.65 8.89 -21.89
C SER A 102 5.80 7.63 -21.72
N ILE A 103 4.81 7.72 -20.83
CA ILE A 103 3.81 6.68 -20.58
C ILE A 103 2.40 7.09 -21.05
N GLY A 104 2.31 8.13 -21.87
CA GLY A 104 1.05 8.72 -22.33
C GLY A 104 0.10 7.77 -23.06
N MET A 105 0.61 6.68 -23.65
CA MET A 105 -0.17 5.67 -24.35
C MET A 105 -0.96 4.75 -23.41
N ILE A 106 -0.53 4.56 -22.16
CA ILE A 106 -1.22 3.68 -21.21
C ILE A 106 -2.38 4.45 -20.59
N LYS A 107 -3.53 3.82 -20.55
CA LYS A 107 -4.75 4.37 -19.94
C LYS A 107 -5.24 3.37 -18.88
N PRO A 108 -4.84 3.52 -17.61
CA PRO A 108 -5.37 2.69 -16.54
C PRO A 108 -6.88 2.84 -16.42
N THR A 109 -7.54 1.95 -15.69
CA THR A 109 -8.99 2.05 -15.45
C THR A 109 -9.39 3.42 -14.89
N GLY A 110 -10.57 3.91 -15.25
CA GLY A 110 -11.06 5.23 -14.86
C GLY A 110 -10.32 6.41 -15.50
N TRP A 111 -9.38 6.17 -16.45
CA TRP A 111 -8.63 7.24 -17.09
C TRP A 111 -9.50 8.15 -17.95
N HIS A 112 -9.52 9.42 -17.58
CA HIS A 112 -10.05 10.49 -18.42
C HIS A 112 -9.28 11.79 -18.19
N THR A 113 -9.43 12.74 -19.10
CA THR A 113 -8.76 14.04 -19.01
C THR A 113 -9.74 15.08 -18.51
N ILE A 114 -9.48 15.62 -17.33
CA ILE A 114 -10.24 16.74 -16.76
C ILE A 114 -9.28 17.77 -16.21
N LYS A 115 -9.66 19.05 -16.30
CA LYS A 115 -8.81 20.17 -15.87
C LYS A 115 -9.54 21.05 -14.89
N TYR A 116 -8.80 21.51 -13.87
CA TYR A 116 -9.24 22.49 -12.89
C TYR A 116 -8.14 23.53 -12.68
N ASP A 117 -8.49 24.80 -12.59
CA ASP A 117 -7.53 25.89 -12.38
C ASP A 117 -6.83 25.82 -11.01
N ILE A 118 -7.50 25.23 -10.01
CA ILE A 118 -6.95 25.04 -8.65
C ILE A 118 -5.91 23.90 -8.57
N VAL A 119 -5.83 23.04 -9.59
CA VAL A 119 -4.87 21.91 -9.59
C VAL A 119 -3.54 22.36 -10.18
N PRO A 120 -2.40 22.13 -9.50
CA PRO A 120 -1.08 22.39 -10.06
C PRO A 120 -0.85 21.65 -11.39
N GLY A 121 -0.58 22.38 -12.47
CA GLY A 121 -0.51 21.86 -13.84
C GLY A 121 -1.85 21.59 -14.48
N LYS A 122 -2.96 21.95 -13.81
CA LYS A 122 -4.36 21.90 -14.25
C LYS A 122 -4.98 20.53 -14.44
N TYR A 123 -4.21 19.48 -14.72
CA TYR A 123 -4.73 18.12 -14.94
C TYR A 123 -5.00 17.42 -13.60
N LEU A 124 -6.26 17.06 -13.35
CA LEU A 124 -6.69 16.37 -12.14
C LEU A 124 -6.04 15.00 -12.04
N TYR A 125 -6.14 14.20 -13.10
CA TYR A 125 -5.65 12.83 -13.08
C TYR A 125 -4.25 12.68 -13.69
N ASN A 126 -3.48 11.81 -13.04
CA ASN A 126 -2.16 11.38 -13.45
C ASN A 126 -2.15 9.87 -13.68
N ARG A 127 -1.20 9.39 -14.46
CA ARG A 127 -0.80 7.98 -14.50
C ARG A 127 0.19 7.77 -13.39
N CYS A 128 -0.29 7.20 -12.28
CA CYS A 128 0.52 6.98 -11.09
C CYS A 128 1.14 5.61 -11.14
N HIS A 129 2.46 5.54 -11.06
CA HIS A 129 3.11 4.28 -10.78
C HIS A 129 2.77 3.85 -9.35
N LEU A 130 2.51 2.56 -9.16
CA LEU A 130 2.43 1.96 -7.83
C LEU A 130 3.83 1.92 -7.20
N ILE A 131 4.81 1.35 -7.89
CA ILE A 131 6.23 1.49 -7.56
C ILE A 131 6.81 2.54 -8.50
N GLY A 132 7.25 3.67 -7.94
CA GLY A 132 7.74 4.80 -8.70
C GLY A 132 8.95 4.47 -9.59
N TYR A 133 9.04 5.08 -10.78
CA TYR A 133 10.16 4.89 -11.70
C TYR A 133 11.54 5.04 -11.03
N GLN A 134 11.68 5.98 -10.11
CA GLN A 134 12.92 6.22 -9.39
C GLN A 134 13.39 5.04 -8.51
N LEU A 135 12.53 4.06 -8.25
CA LEU A 135 12.81 2.91 -7.39
C LEU A 135 13.26 1.68 -8.18
N THR A 136 12.61 1.38 -9.31
CA THR A 136 12.87 0.15 -10.06
C THR A 136 13.12 0.38 -11.56
N GLY A 137 13.04 1.61 -12.04
CA GLY A 137 13.19 1.88 -13.47
C GLY A 137 12.05 1.36 -14.35
N GLU A 138 11.02 0.74 -13.75
CA GLU A 138 9.88 0.20 -14.48
C GLU A 138 9.02 1.34 -15.02
N ASN A 139 8.93 1.47 -16.36
CA ASN A 139 8.33 2.64 -16.98
C ASN A 139 6.96 2.37 -17.61
N ARG A 140 6.88 1.45 -18.57
CA ARG A 140 5.69 1.21 -19.41
C ARG A 140 4.97 -0.09 -19.02
N ASN A 141 4.69 -0.29 -17.76
CA ASN A 141 4.02 -1.48 -17.26
C ASN A 141 2.59 -1.14 -16.82
N GLU A 142 1.58 -1.63 -17.53
CA GLU A 142 0.18 -1.40 -17.18
C GLU A 142 -0.22 -2.00 -15.83
N LEU A 143 0.49 -3.06 -15.39
CA LEU A 143 0.28 -3.70 -14.10
C LEU A 143 0.78 -2.83 -12.93
N ASN A 144 1.62 -1.83 -13.22
CA ASN A 144 2.21 -0.90 -12.27
C ASN A 144 1.58 0.50 -12.34
N LEU A 145 0.45 0.68 -13.02
CA LEU A 145 -0.15 1.99 -13.26
C LEU A 145 -1.61 2.04 -12.85
N ILE A 146 -1.98 3.09 -12.12
CA ILE A 146 -3.36 3.44 -11.79
C ILE A 146 -3.67 4.88 -12.21
N THR A 147 -4.96 5.18 -12.33
CA THR A 147 -5.41 6.57 -12.38
C THR A 147 -5.50 7.12 -10.96
N CYS A 148 -4.77 8.19 -10.70
CA CYS A 148 -4.81 8.87 -9.42
C CYS A 148 -4.87 10.39 -9.58
N THR A 149 -5.21 11.11 -8.53
CA THR A 149 -5.19 12.58 -8.52
C THR A 149 -3.77 13.14 -8.56
N ARG A 150 -3.66 14.38 -8.98
CA ARG A 150 -2.39 15.12 -8.93
C ARG A 150 -1.84 15.18 -7.50
N GLN A 151 -2.68 15.46 -6.52
CA GLN A 151 -2.29 15.55 -5.11
C GLN A 151 -1.79 14.21 -4.58
N MET A 152 -2.52 13.12 -4.83
CA MET A 152 -2.07 11.79 -4.44
C MET A 152 -0.67 11.48 -4.99
N ASN A 153 -0.45 11.75 -6.30
CA ASN A 153 0.82 11.45 -6.96
C ASN A 153 1.99 12.26 -6.41
N THR A 154 1.80 13.60 -6.25
CA THR A 154 2.92 14.53 -6.00
C THR A 154 3.11 14.91 -4.54
N VAL A 155 2.08 14.77 -3.72
CA VAL A 155 2.13 15.05 -2.29
C VAL A 155 2.01 13.75 -1.47
N GLY A 156 1.01 12.92 -1.81
CA GLY A 156 0.74 11.70 -1.08
C GLY A 156 1.86 10.65 -1.21
N MET A 157 2.16 10.22 -2.44
CA MET A 157 3.08 9.09 -2.69
C MET A 157 4.55 9.51 -2.74
N LEU A 158 4.88 10.61 -3.45
CA LEU A 158 6.24 10.98 -3.79
C LEU A 158 7.18 11.12 -2.58
N GLN A 159 6.70 11.60 -1.45
CA GLN A 159 7.50 11.73 -0.22
C GLN A 159 8.01 10.39 0.30
N TRP A 160 7.18 9.34 0.25
CA TRP A 160 7.52 7.98 0.69
C TRP A 160 8.46 7.28 -0.27
N GLU A 161 8.21 7.42 -1.56
CA GLU A 161 9.13 6.95 -2.60
C GLU A 161 10.50 7.63 -2.49
N GLY A 162 10.52 8.94 -2.22
CA GLY A 162 11.74 9.70 -2.00
C GLY A 162 12.53 9.22 -0.78
N MET A 163 11.85 8.93 0.33
CA MET A 163 12.47 8.35 1.54
C MET A 163 13.16 7.02 1.22
N VAL A 164 12.47 6.09 0.54
CA VAL A 164 13.02 4.80 0.14
C VAL A 164 14.20 4.97 -0.82
N SER A 165 14.04 5.81 -1.85
CA SER A 165 15.08 6.07 -2.84
C SER A 165 16.36 6.64 -2.22
N ASN A 166 16.23 7.62 -1.32
CA ASN A 166 17.37 8.23 -0.64
C ASN A 166 18.08 7.21 0.26
N TYR A 167 17.33 6.46 1.05
CA TYR A 167 17.89 5.42 1.91
C TYR A 167 18.72 4.39 1.11
N ILE A 168 18.18 3.88 -0.01
CA ILE A 168 18.90 2.91 -0.86
C ILE A 168 20.19 3.54 -1.44
N LYS A 169 20.12 4.78 -1.90
CA LYS A 169 21.29 5.50 -2.47
C LYS A 169 22.40 5.72 -1.45
N GLU A 170 22.02 6.04 -0.21
CA GLU A 170 22.96 6.36 0.87
C GLU A 170 23.59 5.12 1.50
N THR A 171 22.81 4.04 1.65
CA THR A 171 23.24 2.86 2.41
C THR A 171 23.60 1.65 1.53
N ASN A 172 23.13 1.61 0.29
CA ASN A 172 23.19 0.45 -0.60
C ASN A 172 22.44 -0.79 -0.03
N ASN A 173 21.55 -0.58 0.93
CA ASN A 173 20.71 -1.62 1.54
C ASN A 173 19.41 -1.81 0.71
N ASN A 174 18.84 -3.00 0.83
CA ASN A 174 17.56 -3.34 0.20
C ASN A 174 16.36 -2.85 1.03
N VAL A 175 15.29 -2.54 0.33
CA VAL A 175 13.99 -2.21 0.93
C VAL A 175 12.90 -3.07 0.32
N LEU A 176 12.20 -3.86 1.13
CA LEU A 176 10.91 -4.42 0.74
C LEU A 176 9.91 -3.29 0.61
N TYR A 177 9.21 -3.24 -0.52
CA TYR A 177 8.26 -2.18 -0.85
C TYR A 177 7.04 -2.79 -1.54
N ARG A 178 5.87 -2.63 -0.92
CA ARG A 178 4.61 -3.15 -1.44
C ARG A 178 3.57 -2.04 -1.55
N VAL A 179 2.92 -1.96 -2.69
CA VAL A 179 1.83 -1.02 -2.92
C VAL A 179 0.59 -1.79 -3.33
N THR A 180 -0.48 -1.63 -2.56
CA THR A 180 -1.76 -2.30 -2.75
C THR A 180 -2.85 -1.28 -3.00
N PRO A 181 -3.34 -1.12 -4.24
CA PRO A 181 -4.49 -0.26 -4.51
C PRO A 181 -5.75 -0.84 -3.86
N LYS A 182 -6.57 0.05 -3.30
CA LYS A 182 -7.86 -0.31 -2.68
C LYS A 182 -8.99 0.26 -3.53
N TYR A 183 -9.91 -0.61 -3.93
CA TYR A 183 -11.07 -0.25 -4.74
C TYR A 183 -12.35 -0.54 -3.99
N GLU A 184 -13.33 0.33 -4.08
CA GLU A 184 -14.66 0.11 -3.51
C GLU A 184 -15.56 -0.53 -4.55
N GLY A 185 -16.05 -1.73 -4.27
CA GLY A 185 -16.93 -2.46 -5.18
C GLY A 185 -16.39 -2.53 -6.61
N ASN A 186 -17.15 -2.04 -7.57
CA ASN A 186 -16.80 -2.02 -8.99
C ASN A 186 -16.18 -0.69 -9.46
N ASN A 187 -15.80 0.20 -8.55
CA ASN A 187 -15.16 1.46 -8.93
C ASN A 187 -13.88 1.20 -9.71
N LEU A 188 -13.71 1.97 -10.79
CA LEU A 188 -12.53 1.88 -11.65
C LEU A 188 -11.36 2.74 -11.16
N LEU A 189 -11.63 3.68 -10.23
CA LEU A 189 -10.63 4.45 -9.50
C LEU A 189 -10.40 3.81 -8.14
N ALA A 190 -9.14 3.71 -7.73
CA ALA A 190 -8.81 3.31 -6.37
C ALA A 190 -9.16 4.45 -5.41
N SER A 191 -9.75 4.13 -4.25
CA SER A 191 -9.94 5.10 -3.15
C SER A 191 -8.61 5.58 -2.57
N GLY A 192 -7.55 4.81 -2.78
CA GLY A 192 -6.18 5.08 -2.40
C GLY A 192 -5.30 3.87 -2.55
N VAL A 193 -4.07 3.96 -2.05
CA VAL A 193 -3.12 2.84 -2.01
C VAL A 193 -2.56 2.66 -0.61
N GLN A 194 -2.48 1.42 -0.17
CA GLN A 194 -1.65 1.06 0.97
C GLN A 194 -0.21 0.95 0.51
N ILE A 195 0.71 1.58 1.22
CA ILE A 195 2.15 1.49 0.95
C ILE A 195 2.85 0.97 2.20
N GLU A 196 3.62 -0.09 2.03
CA GLU A 196 4.40 -0.72 3.06
C GLU A 196 5.86 -0.75 2.66
N ALA A 197 6.75 -0.45 3.61
CA ALA A 197 8.19 -0.49 3.38
C ALA A 197 8.94 -1.01 4.60
N TYR A 198 10.06 -1.72 4.34
CA TYR A 198 10.91 -2.26 5.39
C TYR A 198 12.35 -2.43 4.87
N SER A 199 13.30 -1.77 5.52
CA SER A 199 14.72 -1.92 5.19
C SER A 199 15.30 -3.22 5.77
N ILE A 200 15.97 -4.01 4.92
CA ILE A 200 16.33 -5.39 5.23
C ILE A 200 17.53 -5.46 6.18
N GLN A 201 18.69 -4.91 5.78
CA GLN A 201 19.96 -5.17 6.45
C GLN A 201 20.05 -4.56 7.87
N ASP A 202 19.24 -3.54 8.15
CA ASP A 202 19.16 -2.89 9.45
C ASP A 202 17.89 -3.22 10.25
N ASN A 203 17.10 -4.19 9.77
CA ASN A 203 15.87 -4.64 10.40
C ASN A 203 14.85 -3.51 10.61
N GLY A 204 14.59 -2.72 9.58
CA GLY A 204 13.60 -1.66 9.57
C GLY A 204 14.01 -0.39 10.32
N LYS A 205 15.29 -0.21 10.70
CA LYS A 205 15.72 0.98 11.44
C LYS A 205 15.79 2.22 10.55
N GLY A 206 16.16 2.07 9.30
CA GLY A 206 16.28 3.17 8.35
C GLY A 206 14.96 3.49 7.64
N VAL A 207 14.23 2.47 7.22
CA VAL A 207 12.91 2.60 6.58
C VAL A 207 11.96 1.55 7.13
N LYS A 208 10.87 2.00 7.76
CA LYS A 208 9.78 1.14 8.18
C LYS A 208 8.49 1.95 8.25
N PHE A 209 7.50 1.62 7.43
CA PHE A 209 6.18 2.24 7.50
C PHE A 209 5.09 1.38 6.86
N ASN A 210 3.87 1.63 7.30
CA ASN A 210 2.63 1.09 6.75
C ASN A 210 1.57 2.19 6.77
N ILE A 211 1.23 2.69 5.61
CA ILE A 211 0.36 3.85 5.43
C ILE A 211 -0.68 3.59 4.35
N PHE A 212 -1.78 4.31 4.42
CA PHE A 212 -2.75 4.41 3.34
C PHE A 212 -2.77 5.83 2.78
N VAL A 213 -2.38 5.99 1.53
CA VAL A 213 -2.41 7.27 0.80
C VAL A 213 -3.74 7.40 0.10
N LYS A 214 -4.49 8.45 0.42
CA LYS A 214 -5.82 8.70 -0.12
C LYS A 214 -5.77 9.23 -1.55
N ASN A 215 -6.70 8.80 -2.40
CA ASN A 215 -6.85 9.33 -3.76
C ASN A 215 -7.79 10.56 -3.75
N ILE A 216 -7.31 11.65 -3.18
CA ILE A 216 -8.05 12.90 -3.01
C ILE A 216 -7.39 14.05 -3.75
N GLN A 217 -8.18 15.10 -4.01
CA GLN A 217 -7.71 16.40 -4.48
C GLN A 217 -8.46 17.48 -3.71
N ASP A 218 -7.74 18.32 -2.96
CA ASP A 218 -8.35 19.37 -2.15
C ASP A 218 -9.21 20.28 -3.02
N GLY A 219 -10.45 20.53 -2.55
CA GLY A 219 -11.44 21.34 -3.24
C GLY A 219 -12.14 20.68 -4.43
N ILE A 220 -11.91 19.36 -4.67
CA ILE A 220 -12.56 18.60 -5.74
C ILE A 220 -13.06 17.28 -5.15
N GLU A 221 -14.34 16.98 -5.38
CA GLU A 221 -14.91 15.66 -5.09
C GLU A 221 -14.48 14.68 -6.19
N ILE A 222 -14.04 13.50 -5.77
CA ILE A 222 -13.60 12.44 -6.68
C ILE A 222 -14.68 11.36 -6.67
N ASP A 223 -15.32 11.15 -7.83
CA ASP A 223 -16.39 10.17 -8.06
C ASP A 223 -15.83 8.78 -8.41
#